data_ac72b78d056734e8355ed8f6583abe13
#
_entry.id   ac72b78d056734e8355ed8f6583abe13
#
_cell.length_a   1.000
_cell.length_b   1.000
_cell.length_c   1.000
_cell.angle_alpha   90.00
_cell.angle_beta   90.00
_cell.angle_gamma   90.00
#
_symmetry.space_group_name_H-M   'P 1'
#
loop_
_entity.id
_entity.type
_entity.pdbx_description
1 polymer ?
#
loop_
_entity_poly.entity_id
_entity_poly.type
_entity_poly.pdbx_seq_one_letter_code
_entity_poly.pdbx_strand_id
1 'polypeptide(L)'
;MNESTIYQKLYNFFSPDILEVENESYKHSGHSGSPNTGNSHFNIKIKSEKFTGLSRLDAQRQIYKVLEEEMKKGIHALAIKIID
;
A
#
# COMPACT_ATOMS: atom_id res chain seq x y z
N MET A 1 -10.01 -5.38 -6.81
CA MET A 1 -8.84 -4.74 -6.18
C MET A 1 -7.69 -5.72 -6.09
N ASN A 2 -6.53 -5.29 -6.49
CA ASN A 2 -5.30 -6.08 -6.43
C ASN A 2 -4.08 -5.15 -6.40
N GLU A 3 -2.89 -5.72 -6.44
CA GLU A 3 -1.65 -4.93 -6.44
C GLU A 3 -1.56 -3.95 -7.61
N SER A 4 -2.09 -4.31 -8.77
CA SER A 4 -2.09 -3.39 -9.92
C SER A 4 -2.92 -2.14 -9.67
N THR A 5 -4.07 -2.29 -9.04
CA THR A 5 -4.93 -1.15 -8.69
C THR A 5 -4.22 -0.23 -7.70
N ILE A 6 -3.60 -0.80 -6.68
CA ILE A 6 -2.84 -0.04 -5.69
C ILE A 6 -1.68 0.68 -6.37
N TYR A 7 -0.93 -0.02 -7.20
CA TYR A 7 0.21 0.54 -7.93
C TYR A 7 -0.23 1.72 -8.77
N GLN A 8 -1.29 1.56 -9.57
CA GLN A 8 -1.76 2.63 -10.45
C GLN A 8 -2.21 3.87 -9.69
N LYS A 9 -2.92 3.70 -8.59
CA LYS A 9 -3.35 4.85 -7.79
C LYS A 9 -2.18 5.60 -7.20
N LEU A 10 -1.21 4.89 -6.64
CA LEU A 10 -0.03 5.52 -6.05
C LEU A 10 0.84 6.17 -7.12
N TYR A 11 1.00 5.52 -8.24
CA TYR A 11 1.78 6.06 -9.35
C TYR A 11 1.16 7.36 -9.87
N ASN A 12 -0.13 7.35 -10.11
CA ASN A 12 -0.83 8.52 -10.66
C ASN A 12 -0.87 9.69 -9.68
N PHE A 13 -0.98 9.41 -8.39
CA PHE A 13 -1.09 10.46 -7.39
C PHE A 13 0.26 11.05 -6.98
N PHE A 14 1.28 10.22 -6.80
CA PHE A 14 2.55 10.63 -6.23
C PHE A 14 3.68 10.77 -7.25
N SER A 15 3.51 10.29 -8.48
CA SER A 15 4.55 10.28 -9.52
C SER A 15 5.91 9.83 -8.95
N PRO A 16 5.97 8.66 -8.33
CA PRO A 16 7.15 8.26 -7.56
C PRO A 16 8.34 7.90 -8.44
N ASP A 17 9.54 8.14 -7.90
CA ASP A 17 10.78 7.67 -8.51
C ASP A 17 10.96 6.17 -8.32
N ILE A 18 10.51 5.67 -7.17
CA ILE A 18 10.52 4.24 -6.85
C ILE A 18 9.13 3.88 -6.33
N LEU A 19 8.58 2.81 -6.85
CA LEU A 19 7.33 2.27 -6.34
C LEU A 19 7.32 0.76 -6.50
N GLU A 20 7.22 0.06 -5.38
CA GLU A 20 7.04 -1.39 -5.34
C GLU A 20 5.81 -1.71 -4.51
N VAL A 21 4.94 -2.53 -5.05
CA VAL A 21 3.76 -3.01 -4.35
C VAL A 21 3.80 -4.54 -4.40
N GLU A 22 3.90 -5.15 -3.24
CA GLU A 22 3.96 -6.60 -3.11
C GLU A 22 2.72 -7.10 -2.38
N ASN A 23 2.06 -8.07 -2.97
CA ASN A 23 0.95 -8.75 -2.34
C ASN A 23 1.50 -9.89 -1.48
N GLU A 24 1.38 -9.76 -0.18
CA GLU A 24 1.86 -10.75 0.78
C GLU A 24 0.76 -11.63 1.34
N SER A 25 -0.45 -11.53 0.80
CA SER A 25 -1.59 -12.31 1.30
C SER A 25 -1.31 -13.81 1.26
N TYR A 26 -0.56 -14.28 0.29
CA TYR A 26 -0.22 -15.70 0.15
C TYR A 26 0.59 -16.22 1.34
N LYS A 27 1.34 -15.36 2.02
CA LYS A 27 2.13 -15.76 3.21
C LYS A 27 1.24 -16.11 4.40
N HIS A 28 0.00 -15.70 4.35
CA HIS A 28 -0.98 -15.94 5.41
C HIS A 28 -2.02 -16.98 5.00
N SER A 29 -1.98 -17.45 3.75
CA SER A 29 -2.89 -18.47 3.22
C SER A 29 -2.74 -19.75 4.02
N GLY A 30 -3.83 -20.36 4.41
CA GLY A 30 -3.81 -21.58 5.20
C GLY A 30 -3.72 -21.38 6.70
N HIS A 31 -3.49 -20.17 7.17
CA HIS A 31 -3.53 -19.88 8.61
C HIS A 31 -4.97 -19.75 9.06
N SER A 32 -5.27 -20.28 10.22
CA SER A 32 -6.60 -20.15 10.82
C SER A 32 -6.95 -18.67 11.00
N GLY A 33 -8.09 -18.27 10.50
CA GLY A 33 -8.55 -16.88 10.60
C GLY A 33 -8.03 -15.96 9.52
N SER A 34 -7.16 -16.44 8.62
CA SER A 34 -6.72 -15.62 7.48
C SER A 34 -7.84 -15.48 6.47
N PRO A 35 -8.07 -14.27 5.92
CA PRO A 35 -9.01 -14.13 4.84
C PRO A 35 -8.50 -14.85 3.59
N ASN A 36 -9.39 -15.53 2.92
CA ASN A 36 -9.05 -16.34 1.76
C ASN A 36 -9.28 -15.58 0.46
N THR A 37 -8.94 -14.30 0.45
CA THR A 37 -9.19 -13.43 -0.69
C THR A 37 -7.96 -13.25 -1.59
N GLY A 38 -6.77 -13.50 -1.06
CA GLY A 38 -5.53 -13.25 -1.77
C GLY A 38 -5.18 -11.77 -1.94
N ASN A 39 -5.95 -10.85 -1.35
CA ASN A 39 -5.77 -9.40 -1.51
C ASN A 39 -5.91 -8.64 -0.19
N SER A 40 -5.44 -9.20 0.91
CA SER A 40 -5.65 -8.62 2.24
C SER A 40 -4.41 -7.96 2.85
N HIS A 41 -3.22 -8.32 2.39
CA HIS A 41 -1.96 -7.85 2.98
C HIS A 41 -1.01 -7.39 1.88
N PHE A 42 -0.53 -6.16 1.99
CA PHE A 42 0.35 -5.57 0.98
C PHE A 42 1.53 -4.88 1.62
N ASN A 43 2.68 -4.95 0.94
CA ASN A 43 3.86 -4.16 1.25
C ASN A 43 4.05 -3.11 0.17
N ILE A 44 4.28 -1.88 0.59
CA ILE A 44 4.53 -0.77 -0.32
C ILE A 44 5.88 -0.15 0.01
N LYS A 45 6.70 0.04 -1.02
CA LYS A 45 7.95 0.76 -0.93
C LYS A 45 7.87 1.91 -1.92
N ILE A 46 8.01 3.15 -1.46
CA ILE A 46 7.77 4.31 -2.29
C ILE A 46 8.76 5.43 -2.00
N LYS A 47 9.22 6.07 -3.07
CA LYS A 47 10.04 7.28 -3.01
C LYS A 47 9.41 8.31 -3.93
N SER A 48 9.04 9.47 -3.40
CA SER A 48 8.43 10.54 -4.16
C SER A 48 8.83 11.90 -3.63
N GLU A 49 9.04 12.84 -4.52
CA GLU A 49 9.29 14.23 -4.15
C GLU A 49 8.14 14.87 -3.38
N LYS A 50 6.94 14.34 -3.56
CA LYS A 50 5.76 14.85 -2.85
C LYS A 50 5.82 14.64 -1.34
N PHE A 51 6.70 13.77 -0.88
CA PHE A 51 6.92 13.54 0.55
C PHE A 51 8.02 14.44 1.14
N THR A 52 8.70 15.22 0.32
CA THR A 52 9.77 16.12 0.79
C THR A 52 9.22 17.11 1.80
N GLY A 53 9.86 17.20 2.95
CA GLY A 53 9.43 18.09 4.03
C GLY A 53 8.31 17.53 4.90
N LEU A 54 7.78 16.35 4.59
CA LEU A 54 6.76 15.70 5.42
C LEU A 54 7.41 14.73 6.40
N SER A 55 6.79 14.60 7.58
CA SER A 55 7.15 13.50 8.48
C SER A 55 6.70 12.18 7.85
N ARG A 56 7.27 11.07 8.33
CA ARG A 56 6.82 9.75 7.90
C ARG A 56 5.34 9.52 8.16
N LEU A 57 4.88 10.00 9.30
CA LEU A 57 3.48 9.87 9.66
C LEU A 57 2.58 10.59 8.65
N ASP A 58 2.93 11.82 8.30
CA ASP A 58 2.14 12.59 7.34
C ASP A 58 2.19 11.97 5.95
N ALA A 59 3.34 11.47 5.52
CA ALA A 59 3.46 10.77 4.24
C ALA A 59 2.58 9.51 4.21
N GLN A 60 2.61 8.73 5.29
CA GLN A 60 1.77 7.54 5.41
C GLN A 60 0.28 7.89 5.39
N ARG A 61 -0.10 8.97 6.05
CA ARG A 61 -1.49 9.42 6.05
C ARG A 61 -1.98 9.75 4.65
N GLN A 62 -1.12 10.36 3.83
CA GLN A 62 -1.48 10.64 2.44
C GLN A 62 -1.70 9.35 1.65
N ILE A 63 -0.86 8.35 1.87
CA ILE A 63 -1.01 7.05 1.21
C ILE A 63 -2.32 6.38 1.62
N TYR A 64 -2.63 6.37 2.91
CA TYR A 64 -3.89 5.81 3.39
C TYR A 64 -5.10 6.53 2.80
N LYS A 65 -5.01 7.84 2.65
CA LYS A 65 -6.09 8.63 2.07
C LYS A 65 -6.33 8.26 0.60
N VAL A 66 -5.26 8.10 -0.16
CA VAL A 66 -5.36 7.69 -1.57
C VAL A 66 -5.95 6.29 -1.70
N LEU A 67 -5.65 5.40 -0.76
CA LEU A 67 -6.11 4.02 -0.77
C LEU A 67 -7.33 3.78 0.12
N GLU A 68 -8.04 4.84 0.50
CA GLU A 68 -9.17 4.76 1.43
C GLU A 68 -10.23 3.74 0.99
N GLU A 69 -10.58 3.74 -0.28
CA GLU A 69 -11.59 2.80 -0.79
C GLU A 69 -11.12 1.36 -0.71
N GLU A 70 -9.85 1.12 -1.04
CA GLU A 70 -9.25 -0.21 -0.98
C GLU A 70 -9.20 -0.73 0.44
N MET A 71 -8.88 0.16 1.39
CA MET A 71 -8.89 -0.21 2.81
C MET A 71 -10.27 -0.64 3.28
N LYS A 72 -11.30 0.02 2.80
CA LYS A 72 -12.69 -0.33 3.14
C LYS A 72 -13.14 -1.64 2.50
N LYS A 73 -12.57 -1.99 1.35
CA LYS A 73 -12.99 -3.16 0.57
C LYS A 73 -12.32 -4.46 0.98
N GLY A 74 -11.33 -4.44 1.83
CA GLY A 74 -10.78 -5.68 2.30
C GLY A 74 -9.30 -5.76 2.57
N ILE A 75 -8.55 -4.66 2.47
CA ILE A 75 -7.17 -4.66 2.90
C ILE A 75 -7.15 -4.69 4.43
N HIS A 76 -6.53 -5.72 5.00
CA HIS A 76 -6.42 -5.88 6.45
C HIS A 76 -5.15 -5.26 7.00
N ALA A 77 -4.07 -5.28 6.22
CA ALA A 77 -2.80 -4.74 6.67
C ALA A 77 -2.05 -4.13 5.49
N LEU A 78 -1.45 -2.99 5.74
CA LEU A 78 -0.68 -2.27 4.75
C LEU A 78 0.62 -1.85 5.40
N ALA A 79 1.73 -2.45 4.97
CA ALA A 79 3.06 -2.08 5.42
C ALA A 79 3.64 -1.09 4.42
N ILE A 80 4.04 0.08 4.90
CA ILE A 80 4.52 1.16 4.06
C ILE A 80 5.94 1.51 4.46
N LYS A 81 6.85 1.49 3.49
CA LYS A 81 8.21 1.97 3.67
C LYS A 81 8.41 3.19 2.77
N ILE A 82 8.64 4.33 3.37
CA ILE A 82 8.96 5.57 2.67
C ILE A 82 10.47 5.63 2.51
N ILE A 83 10.93 5.75 1.27
CA ILE A 83 12.36 5.85 0.95
C ILE A 83 12.72 7.32 0.80
N ASP A 84 13.78 7.73 1.45
CA ASP A 84 14.27 9.12 1.36
C ASP A 84 15.17 9.35 0.15
#